data_f38ba4085f5bd4970dc6044a13c17652
#
_entry.id   f38ba4085f5bd4970dc6044a13c17652
#
_cell.length_a   1.000
_cell.length_b   1.000
_cell.length_c   1.000
_cell.angle_alpha   90.00
_cell.angle_beta   90.00
_cell.angle_gamma   90.00
#
_symmetry.space_group_name_H-M   'P 1'
#
loop_
_entity.id
_entity.type
_entity.pdbx_description
1 polymer ?
#
loop_
_entity_poly.entity_id
_entity_poly.type
_entity_poly.pdbx_seq_one_letter_code
_entity_poly.pdbx_strand_id
1 'polypeptide(L)'
;KEGTDKVTGRARYVGDLPFPDMLHGVTVRSPIARGRIRNITFGDGIPWHEFTIVTAKDIPGANCVALILEDQPYLADSVVNHPEEPILLLAHADKYLVEKARRAITFDIEPLPAIFTIEDSLNRQELIWGEDNVFKKFLIEKGNVDDAWAQADFIVEGEYETGAQEQLYI
;
A
#
# COMPACT_ATOMS: atom_id res chain seq x y z
N LYS A 1 13.94 -12.18 -26.56
CA LYS A 1 13.70 -13.59 -26.93
C LYS A 1 12.22 -13.97 -27.00
N GLU A 2 11.32 -13.28 -26.30
CA GLU A 2 9.89 -13.65 -26.16
C GLU A 2 8.94 -12.64 -26.83
N GLY A 3 9.47 -11.74 -27.66
CA GLY A 3 8.68 -10.67 -28.26
C GLY A 3 7.56 -11.16 -29.18
N THR A 4 7.79 -12.24 -29.94
CA THR A 4 6.78 -12.78 -30.86
C THR A 4 5.55 -13.30 -30.11
N ASP A 5 5.72 -14.00 -28.99
CA ASP A 5 4.60 -14.52 -28.21
C ASP A 5 3.82 -13.41 -27.53
N LYS A 6 4.52 -12.36 -27.07
CA LYS A 6 3.86 -11.18 -26.47
C LYS A 6 3.01 -10.43 -27.49
N VAL A 7 3.56 -10.10 -28.66
CA VAL A 7 2.81 -9.31 -29.68
C VAL A 7 1.72 -10.13 -30.39
N THR A 8 1.79 -11.48 -30.34
CA THR A 8 0.75 -12.34 -30.90
C THR A 8 -0.27 -12.85 -29.89
N GLY A 9 -0.17 -12.42 -28.61
CA GLY A 9 -1.06 -12.85 -27.55
C GLY A 9 -0.90 -14.32 -27.12
N ARG A 10 0.22 -14.97 -27.47
CA ARG A 10 0.51 -16.36 -27.07
C ARG A 10 1.28 -16.47 -25.75
N ALA A 11 1.91 -15.37 -25.32
CA ALA A 11 2.59 -15.32 -24.04
C ALA A 11 1.58 -15.56 -22.90
N ARG A 12 1.94 -16.46 -21.99
CA ARG A 12 1.12 -16.76 -20.81
C ARG A 12 1.73 -16.07 -19.59
N TYR A 13 0.88 -15.36 -18.86
CA TYR A 13 1.22 -14.74 -17.60
C TYR A 13 0.58 -15.53 -16.43
N VAL A 14 0.99 -15.25 -15.22
CA VAL A 14 0.45 -15.93 -14.02
C VAL A 14 -1.07 -15.88 -13.96
N GLY A 15 -1.68 -14.76 -14.35
CA GLY A 15 -3.13 -14.59 -14.39
C GLY A 15 -3.87 -15.43 -15.46
N ASP A 16 -3.13 -16.02 -16.42
CA ASP A 16 -3.68 -16.85 -17.50
C ASP A 16 -3.59 -18.36 -17.19
N LEU A 17 -3.01 -18.71 -16.04
CA LEU A 17 -2.80 -20.10 -15.67
C LEU A 17 -4.02 -20.64 -14.91
N PRO A 18 -4.83 -21.56 -15.51
CA PRO A 18 -5.91 -22.21 -14.80
C PRO A 18 -5.38 -23.41 -14.00
N PHE A 19 -5.87 -23.58 -12.79
CA PHE A 19 -5.63 -24.76 -11.96
C PHE A 19 -6.97 -25.39 -11.54
N PRO A 20 -7.04 -26.71 -11.34
CA PRO A 20 -8.21 -27.34 -10.75
C PRO A 20 -8.51 -26.71 -9.37
N ASP A 21 -9.79 -26.48 -9.10
CA ASP A 21 -10.28 -25.93 -7.82
C ASP A 21 -9.68 -24.58 -7.41
N MET A 22 -9.14 -23.83 -8.38
CA MET A 22 -8.56 -22.51 -8.14
C MET A 22 -9.62 -21.51 -7.65
N LEU A 23 -9.28 -20.77 -6.62
CA LEU A 23 -10.04 -19.61 -6.20
C LEU A 23 -9.43 -18.33 -6.80
N HIS A 24 -10.30 -17.41 -7.18
CA HIS A 24 -9.93 -16.06 -7.58
C HIS A 24 -10.02 -15.16 -6.38
N GLY A 25 -8.92 -14.48 -6.05
CA GLY A 25 -8.85 -13.56 -4.92
C GLY A 25 -8.78 -12.10 -5.35
N VAL A 26 -9.33 -11.20 -4.51
CA VAL A 26 -9.18 -9.76 -4.65
C VAL A 26 -8.99 -9.12 -3.29
N THR A 27 -8.12 -8.11 -3.25
CA THR A 27 -7.95 -7.26 -2.07
C THR A 27 -8.94 -6.11 -2.14
N VAL A 28 -9.71 -5.92 -1.07
CA VAL A 28 -10.58 -4.74 -0.90
C VAL A 28 -9.81 -3.70 -0.09
N ARG A 29 -9.72 -2.50 -0.63
CA ARG A 29 -8.79 -1.48 -0.17
C ARG A 29 -9.51 -0.21 0.28
N SER A 30 -8.82 0.61 1.06
CA SER A 30 -9.32 1.88 1.56
C SER A 30 -9.64 2.86 0.42
N PRO A 31 -10.82 3.49 0.42
CA PRO A 31 -11.16 4.54 -0.52
C PRO A 31 -10.64 5.93 -0.10
N ILE A 32 -10.04 6.06 1.07
CA ILE A 32 -9.58 7.35 1.62
C ILE A 32 -8.13 7.25 2.10
N ALA A 33 -7.49 8.41 2.22
CA ALA A 33 -6.09 8.50 2.61
C ALA A 33 -5.83 8.14 4.09
N ARG A 34 -6.69 8.57 5.00
CA ARG A 34 -6.58 8.23 6.43
C ARG A 34 -7.94 8.28 7.11
N GLY A 35 -8.21 7.31 7.97
CA GLY A 35 -9.48 7.28 8.69
C GLY A 35 -9.62 6.08 9.61
N ARG A 36 -10.60 6.18 10.49
CA ARG A 36 -10.98 5.11 11.42
C ARG A 36 -12.12 4.29 10.83
N ILE A 37 -11.91 3.01 10.64
CA ILE A 37 -12.94 2.08 10.18
C ILE A 37 -13.97 1.92 11.28
N ARG A 38 -15.20 2.35 11.02
CA ARG A 38 -16.34 2.21 11.93
C ARG A 38 -17.13 0.95 11.64
N ASN A 39 -17.36 0.68 10.36
CA ASN A 39 -18.12 -0.49 9.93
C ASN A 39 -17.75 -0.89 8.50
N ILE A 40 -17.94 -2.17 8.22
CA ILE A 40 -17.85 -2.75 6.87
C ILE A 40 -19.20 -3.37 6.56
N THR A 41 -19.85 -2.90 5.51
CA THR A 41 -21.15 -3.41 5.10
C THR A 41 -21.02 -4.26 3.85
N PHE A 42 -21.55 -5.46 3.92
CA PHE A 42 -21.65 -6.40 2.82
C PHE A 42 -23.02 -6.24 2.17
N GLY A 43 -23.04 -5.68 0.95
CA GLY A 43 -24.29 -5.36 0.25
C GLY A 43 -25.10 -6.58 -0.19
N ASP A 44 -26.35 -6.35 -0.47
CA ASP A 44 -27.31 -7.40 -0.87
C ASP A 44 -27.02 -7.96 -2.28
N GLY A 45 -27.59 -9.14 -2.57
CA GLY A 45 -27.51 -9.79 -3.88
C GLY A 45 -26.17 -10.48 -4.18
N ILE A 46 -25.36 -10.70 -3.16
CA ILE A 46 -24.13 -11.51 -3.18
C ILE A 46 -24.30 -12.69 -2.21
N PRO A 47 -24.01 -13.92 -2.64
CA PRO A 47 -24.06 -15.10 -1.75
C PRO A 47 -22.82 -15.16 -0.86
N TRP A 48 -22.74 -14.27 0.13
CA TRP A 48 -21.56 -14.09 1.00
C TRP A 48 -21.11 -15.38 1.70
N HIS A 49 -22.03 -16.31 1.94
CA HIS A 49 -21.73 -17.61 2.57
C HIS A 49 -20.88 -18.55 1.68
N GLU A 50 -20.76 -18.26 0.39
CA GLU A 50 -19.91 -19.00 -0.56
C GLU A 50 -18.50 -18.42 -0.68
N PHE A 51 -18.27 -17.23 -0.10
CA PHE A 51 -16.99 -16.56 -0.14
C PHE A 51 -16.09 -16.94 1.02
N THR A 52 -14.80 -17.05 0.74
CA THR A 52 -13.78 -16.92 1.77
C THR A 52 -13.47 -15.44 1.96
N ILE A 53 -13.73 -14.93 3.16
CA ILE A 53 -13.49 -13.54 3.55
C ILE A 53 -12.42 -13.55 4.64
N VAL A 54 -11.33 -12.83 4.43
CA VAL A 54 -10.22 -12.73 5.39
C VAL A 54 -10.03 -11.28 5.80
N THR A 55 -10.05 -11.03 7.10
CA THR A 55 -9.82 -9.73 7.73
C THR A 55 -8.57 -9.78 8.60
N ALA A 56 -8.17 -8.66 9.18
CA ALA A 56 -7.06 -8.61 10.13
C ALA A 56 -7.21 -9.60 11.30
N LYS A 57 -8.46 -9.91 11.69
CA LYS A 57 -8.78 -10.82 12.81
C LYS A 57 -8.55 -12.29 12.47
N ASP A 58 -8.51 -12.64 11.21
CA ASP A 58 -8.32 -14.02 10.73
C ASP A 58 -6.84 -14.37 10.56
N ILE A 59 -5.93 -13.41 10.73
CA ILE A 59 -4.48 -13.63 10.64
C ILE A 59 -4.01 -14.38 11.89
N PRO A 60 -3.44 -15.60 11.76
CA PRO A 60 -3.14 -16.46 12.90
C PRO A 60 -1.91 -16.03 13.72
N GLY A 61 -1.17 -15.04 13.26
CA GLY A 61 0.03 -14.49 13.93
C GLY A 61 -0.08 -12.98 14.11
N ALA A 62 1.06 -12.31 14.13
CA ALA A 62 1.11 -10.86 14.13
C ALA A 62 0.60 -10.33 12.75
N ASN A 63 -0.36 -9.42 12.77
CA ASN A 63 -0.83 -8.72 11.57
C ASN A 63 0.19 -7.64 11.17
N CYS A 64 1.37 -8.07 10.74
CA CYS A 64 2.49 -7.15 10.56
C CYS A 64 3.49 -7.72 9.56
N VAL A 65 3.89 -6.89 8.61
CA VAL A 65 5.01 -7.16 7.70
C VAL A 65 6.28 -6.67 8.37
N ALA A 66 7.14 -7.61 8.77
CA ALA A 66 8.42 -7.31 9.38
C ALA A 66 9.55 -7.38 8.35
N LEU A 67 9.81 -6.28 7.63
CA LEU A 67 11.00 -6.19 6.78
C LEU A 67 12.21 -5.70 7.58
N ILE A 68 12.10 -4.52 8.18
CA ILE A 68 13.13 -3.93 9.04
C ILE A 68 12.52 -3.63 10.40
N LEU A 69 11.30 -3.12 10.43
CA LEU A 69 10.49 -2.83 11.61
C LEU A 69 9.13 -3.51 11.45
N GLU A 70 8.50 -3.84 12.57
CA GLU A 70 7.17 -4.43 12.62
C GLU A 70 6.11 -3.34 12.65
N ASP A 71 5.98 -2.58 11.58
CA ASP A 71 5.19 -1.35 11.54
C ASP A 71 4.09 -1.32 10.48
N GLN A 72 4.08 -2.25 9.53
CA GLN A 72 3.11 -2.26 8.44
C GLN A 72 2.14 -3.43 8.58
N PRO A 73 0.83 -3.19 8.77
CA PRO A 73 -0.14 -4.27 8.81
C PRO A 73 -0.32 -4.92 7.42
N TYR A 74 -0.58 -6.22 7.40
CA TYR A 74 -1.05 -6.91 6.19
C TYR A 74 -2.44 -6.44 5.78
N LEU A 75 -3.34 -6.30 6.76
CA LEU A 75 -4.69 -5.80 6.60
C LEU A 75 -4.98 -4.79 7.71
N ALA A 76 -5.51 -3.62 7.34
CA ALA A 76 -5.92 -2.62 8.32
C ALA A 76 -7.05 -3.17 9.21
N ASP A 77 -6.91 -3.03 10.53
CA ASP A 77 -7.91 -3.48 11.50
C ASP A 77 -8.87 -2.36 11.92
N SER A 78 -8.34 -1.26 12.41
CA SER A 78 -9.15 -0.18 12.98
C SER A 78 -8.90 1.18 12.32
N VAL A 79 -7.73 1.41 11.77
CA VAL A 79 -7.33 2.67 11.13
C VAL A 79 -6.66 2.35 9.81
N VAL A 80 -6.97 3.15 8.80
CA VAL A 80 -6.25 3.21 7.52
C VAL A 80 -5.37 4.46 7.53
N ASN A 81 -4.12 4.31 7.08
CA ASN A 81 -3.11 5.36 7.11
C ASN A 81 -2.62 5.83 5.74
N HIS A 82 -3.05 5.16 4.67
CA HIS A 82 -2.77 5.60 3.30
C HIS A 82 -3.90 5.18 2.34
N PRO A 83 -4.06 5.86 1.19
CA PRO A 83 -5.02 5.44 0.19
C PRO A 83 -4.67 4.03 -0.33
N GLU A 84 -5.69 3.27 -0.70
CA GLU A 84 -5.53 1.89 -1.19
C GLU A 84 -4.92 0.92 -0.15
N GLU A 85 -4.87 1.27 1.14
CA GLU A 85 -4.44 0.33 2.19
C GLU A 85 -5.36 -0.89 2.22
N PRO A 86 -4.81 -2.13 2.24
CA PRO A 86 -5.60 -3.35 2.28
C PRO A 86 -6.44 -3.44 3.56
N ILE A 87 -7.73 -3.75 3.43
CA ILE A 87 -8.65 -3.92 4.58
C ILE A 87 -9.08 -5.37 4.73
N LEU A 88 -9.47 -6.02 3.62
CA LEU A 88 -9.86 -7.42 3.63
C LEU A 88 -9.58 -8.11 2.29
N LEU A 89 -9.57 -9.43 2.29
CA LEU A 89 -9.46 -10.27 1.10
C LEU A 89 -10.79 -10.99 0.87
N LEU A 90 -11.15 -11.11 -0.40
CA LEU A 90 -12.25 -11.95 -0.87
C LEU A 90 -11.70 -13.05 -1.78
N ALA A 91 -12.23 -14.26 -1.67
CA ALA A 91 -11.93 -15.31 -2.62
C ALA A 91 -13.19 -16.14 -2.95
N HIS A 92 -13.33 -16.53 -4.22
CA HIS A 92 -14.40 -17.34 -4.73
C HIS A 92 -13.98 -18.06 -6.03
N ALA A 93 -14.65 -19.14 -6.39
CA ALA A 93 -14.35 -19.89 -7.63
C ALA A 93 -14.72 -19.10 -8.90
N ASP A 94 -15.74 -18.27 -8.84
CA ASP A 94 -16.17 -17.41 -9.96
C ASP A 94 -15.48 -16.04 -9.90
N LYS A 95 -14.61 -15.78 -10.87
CA LYS A 95 -13.86 -14.50 -11.02
C LYS A 95 -14.79 -13.28 -11.16
N TYR A 96 -15.91 -13.43 -11.89
CA TYR A 96 -16.83 -12.31 -12.10
C TYR A 96 -17.63 -11.99 -10.84
N LEU A 97 -17.96 -13.03 -10.07
CA LEU A 97 -18.67 -12.85 -8.81
C LEU A 97 -17.77 -12.19 -7.76
N VAL A 98 -16.47 -12.51 -7.74
CA VAL A 98 -15.48 -11.82 -6.88
C VAL A 98 -15.47 -10.31 -7.14
N GLU A 99 -15.43 -9.89 -8.40
CA GLU A 99 -15.41 -8.49 -8.74
C GLU A 99 -16.75 -7.77 -8.44
N LYS A 100 -17.86 -8.48 -8.63
CA LYS A 100 -19.18 -7.97 -8.22
C LYS A 100 -19.27 -7.81 -6.70
N ALA A 101 -18.78 -8.80 -5.95
CA ALA A 101 -18.74 -8.78 -4.49
C ALA A 101 -17.88 -7.64 -3.96
N ARG A 102 -16.68 -7.42 -4.54
CA ARG A 102 -15.81 -6.30 -4.18
C ARG A 102 -16.52 -4.96 -4.26
N ARG A 103 -17.32 -4.74 -5.31
CA ARG A 103 -18.09 -3.50 -5.52
C ARG A 103 -19.31 -3.37 -4.59
N ALA A 104 -19.79 -4.47 -4.03
CA ALA A 104 -20.91 -4.48 -3.10
C ALA A 104 -20.49 -4.22 -1.65
N ILE A 105 -19.18 -4.13 -1.37
CA ILE A 105 -18.67 -3.75 -0.05
C ILE A 105 -18.60 -2.24 0.04
N THR A 106 -19.11 -1.71 1.15
CA THR A 106 -19.01 -0.30 1.51
C THR A 106 -18.43 -0.15 2.92
N PHE A 107 -17.68 0.94 3.09
CA PHE A 107 -17.02 1.25 4.35
C PHE A 107 -17.62 2.50 4.97
N ASP A 108 -17.97 2.41 6.25
CA ASP A 108 -18.17 3.57 7.09
C ASP A 108 -16.82 3.90 7.76
N ILE A 109 -16.15 4.92 7.23
CA ILE A 109 -14.84 5.37 7.72
C ILE A 109 -14.95 6.83 8.13
N GLU A 110 -14.68 7.10 9.40
CA GLU A 110 -14.51 8.45 9.93
C GLU A 110 -13.18 9.01 9.44
N PRO A 111 -13.19 10.09 8.61
CA PRO A 111 -11.95 10.69 8.13
C PRO A 111 -11.09 11.22 9.29
N LEU A 112 -9.78 11.00 9.20
CA LEU A 112 -8.77 11.58 10.08
C LEU A 112 -7.87 12.51 9.25
N PRO A 113 -7.21 13.49 9.88
CA PRO A 113 -6.24 14.33 9.20
C PRO A 113 -5.16 13.48 8.53
N ALA A 114 -4.93 13.70 7.24
CA ALA A 114 -3.92 13.00 6.46
C ALA A 114 -2.75 13.95 6.15
N ILE A 115 -1.54 13.38 6.07
CA ILE A 115 -0.31 14.11 5.74
C ILE A 115 0.08 13.76 4.31
N PHE A 116 0.31 14.76 3.47
CA PHE A 116 0.64 14.59 2.07
C PHE A 116 2.00 15.18 1.67
N THR A 117 2.63 15.97 2.55
CA THR A 117 3.93 16.59 2.29
C THR A 117 4.97 16.16 3.30
N ILE A 118 6.24 16.23 2.91
CA ILE A 118 7.38 15.97 3.81
C ILE A 118 7.42 17.01 4.91
N GLU A 119 7.13 18.27 4.59
CA GLU A 119 7.12 19.40 5.52
C GLU A 119 6.09 19.20 6.63
N ASP A 120 4.86 18.83 6.27
CA ASP A 120 3.79 18.56 7.25
C ASP A 120 4.18 17.38 8.17
N SER A 121 4.82 16.36 7.61
CA SER A 121 5.32 15.19 8.35
C SER A 121 6.41 15.61 9.35
N LEU A 122 7.42 16.35 8.92
CA LEU A 122 8.51 16.82 9.76
C LEU A 122 8.04 17.84 10.82
N ASN A 123 7.02 18.65 10.50
CA ASN A 123 6.38 19.59 11.43
C ASN A 123 5.45 18.89 12.42
N ARG A 124 5.28 17.56 12.33
CA ARG A 124 4.47 16.74 13.24
C ARG A 124 3.03 17.21 13.36
N GLN A 125 2.43 17.66 12.27
CA GLN A 125 1.01 18.03 12.26
C GLN A 125 0.13 16.87 12.70
N GLU A 126 0.48 15.66 12.28
CA GLU A 126 -0.07 14.39 12.75
C GLU A 126 1.06 13.38 12.94
N LEU A 127 1.02 12.57 13.99
CA LEU A 127 1.93 11.46 14.17
C LEU A 127 1.33 10.20 13.53
N ILE A 128 1.97 9.73 12.47
CA ILE A 128 1.59 8.50 11.78
C ILE A 128 2.54 7.37 12.20
N TRP A 129 3.79 7.71 12.50
CA TRP A 129 4.81 6.76 12.85
C TRP A 129 5.76 7.28 13.92
N GLY A 130 6.03 6.43 14.95
CA GLY A 130 6.95 6.75 16.02
C GLY A 130 6.58 8.03 16.78
N GLU A 131 7.58 8.77 17.22
CA GLU A 131 7.43 10.01 17.98
C GLU A 131 7.61 11.28 17.14
N ASP A 132 8.08 11.13 15.89
CA ASP A 132 8.47 12.27 15.05
C ASP A 132 8.27 12.05 13.55
N ASN A 133 7.61 10.97 13.13
CA ASN A 133 7.42 10.54 11.74
C ASN A 133 8.73 10.24 10.99
N VAL A 134 9.87 10.16 11.67
CA VAL A 134 11.17 9.84 11.04
C VAL A 134 11.44 8.35 11.11
N PHE A 135 11.25 7.67 9.99
CA PHE A 135 11.46 6.23 9.87
C PHE A 135 12.92 5.83 10.11
N LYS A 136 13.86 6.60 9.52
CA LYS A 136 15.29 6.31 9.65
C LYS A 136 16.11 7.56 9.38
N LYS A 137 17.19 7.74 10.14
CA LYS A 137 18.16 8.80 9.94
C LYS A 137 19.53 8.20 9.64
N PHE A 138 20.14 8.62 8.55
CA PHE A 138 21.51 8.32 8.22
C PHE A 138 22.34 9.60 8.29
N LEU A 139 23.47 9.55 8.97
CA LEU A 139 24.43 10.66 9.01
C LEU A 139 25.75 10.16 8.43
N ILE A 140 26.24 10.81 7.41
CA ILE A 140 27.56 10.56 6.82
C ILE A 140 28.31 11.88 6.91
N GLU A 141 29.37 11.89 7.71
CA GLU A 141 30.22 13.06 7.91
C GLU A 141 31.63 12.77 7.47
N LYS A 142 32.23 13.68 6.71
CA LYS A 142 33.65 13.63 6.33
C LYS A 142 34.21 15.04 6.34
N GLY A 143 35.15 15.31 7.27
CA GLY A 143 35.72 16.64 7.46
C GLY A 143 34.75 17.58 8.17
N ASN A 144 34.96 18.87 8.01
CA ASN A 144 34.12 19.93 8.55
C ASN A 144 33.47 20.70 7.38
N VAL A 145 32.14 20.59 7.26
CA VAL A 145 31.39 21.20 6.16
C VAL A 145 31.38 22.73 6.29
N ASP A 146 31.22 23.24 7.51
CA ASP A 146 31.15 24.69 7.74
C ASP A 146 32.47 25.38 7.40
N ASP A 147 33.61 24.75 7.75
CA ASP A 147 34.92 25.26 7.34
C ASP A 147 35.12 25.20 5.82
N ALA A 148 34.60 24.17 5.17
CA ALA A 148 34.68 24.07 3.72
C ALA A 148 33.83 25.12 3.02
N TRP A 149 32.64 25.44 3.51
CA TRP A 149 31.80 26.53 3.02
C TRP A 149 32.53 27.89 3.13
N ALA A 150 33.16 28.15 4.28
CA ALA A 150 33.88 29.41 4.51
C ALA A 150 35.11 29.58 3.59
N GLN A 151 35.68 28.48 3.09
CA GLN A 151 36.86 28.43 2.23
C GLN A 151 36.57 28.25 0.77
N ALA A 152 35.30 28.09 0.38
CA ALA A 152 34.92 27.84 -1.00
C ALA A 152 35.11 29.08 -1.87
N ASP A 153 35.83 28.98 -2.99
CA ASP A 153 35.98 30.05 -3.97
C ASP A 153 34.68 30.33 -4.70
N PHE A 154 33.85 29.32 -4.93
CA PHE A 154 32.54 29.43 -5.57
C PHE A 154 31.52 28.53 -4.88
N ILE A 155 30.31 29.04 -4.73
CA ILE A 155 29.15 28.30 -4.24
C ILE A 155 28.11 28.30 -5.37
N VAL A 156 27.64 27.12 -5.72
CA VAL A 156 26.54 26.92 -6.69
C VAL A 156 25.42 26.18 -6.00
N GLU A 157 24.24 26.76 -6.04
CA GLU A 157 23.02 26.18 -5.48
C GLU A 157 22.01 25.90 -6.59
N GLY A 158 21.21 24.87 -6.42
CA GLY A 158 20.15 24.53 -7.37
C GLY A 158 19.16 23.56 -6.77
N GLU A 159 17.92 23.63 -7.24
CA GLU A 159 16.87 22.69 -6.92
C GLU A 159 16.71 21.72 -8.10
N TYR A 160 16.71 20.44 -7.80
CA TYR A 160 16.65 19.39 -8.82
C TYR A 160 15.54 18.41 -8.46
N GLU A 161 14.67 18.12 -9.43
CA GLU A 161 13.58 17.17 -9.29
C GLU A 161 13.76 16.00 -10.24
N THR A 162 13.53 14.78 -9.74
CA THR A 162 13.46 13.57 -10.56
C THR A 162 12.08 12.96 -10.41
N GLY A 163 11.43 12.66 -11.54
CA GLY A 163 10.14 11.97 -11.52
C GLY A 163 10.24 10.56 -10.92
N ALA A 164 9.16 10.10 -10.33
CA ALA A 164 9.03 8.71 -9.89
C ALA A 164 9.15 7.77 -11.08
N GLN A 165 9.91 6.69 -10.91
CA GLN A 165 10.08 5.66 -11.91
C GLN A 165 9.90 4.28 -11.28
N GLU A 166 9.00 3.48 -11.86
CA GLU A 166 8.77 2.10 -11.48
C GLU A 166 9.32 1.17 -12.56
N GLN A 167 9.86 0.03 -12.15
CA GLN A 167 10.31 -1.00 -13.08
C GLN A 167 9.12 -1.81 -13.60
N LEU A 168 9.09 -2.04 -14.90
CA LEU A 168 8.16 -3.00 -15.48
C LEU A 168 8.53 -4.41 -15.05
N TYR A 169 7.56 -5.16 -14.56
CA TYR A 169 7.72 -6.59 -14.29
C TYR A 169 7.97 -7.36 -15.59
N ILE A 170 8.90 -8.28 -15.54
CA ILE A 170 9.32 -9.09 -16.68
C ILE A 170 8.49 -10.37 -16.73
#